data_13ef60673f4b93ee40fad0024cc475b2
#
_entry.id   13ef60673f4b93ee40fad0024cc475b2
#
_cell.length_a   1.000
_cell.length_b   1.000
_cell.length_c   1.000
_cell.angle_alpha   90.00
_cell.angle_beta   90.00
_cell.angle_gamma   90.00
#
_symmetry.space_group_name_H-M   'P 1'
#
loop_
_entity.id
_entity.type
_entity.pdbx_description
1 polymer ?
#
loop_
_entity_poly.entity_id
_entity_poly.type
_entity_poly.pdbx_seq_one_letter_code
_entity_poly.pdbx_strand_id
1 'polypeptide(L)'
;MIKLDKKKIIKQYEESGKIMYDSCHNGDWKKHDREGTKLVNIFKIFEKNLDFAMECIEEMLKSENVVVRTKGAAYCLALKRNVEAGKRALEEISQDPSYGVYRVNAEMTLKVWKENGELHIYR
;
A
#
# COMPACT_ATOMS: atom_id res chain seq x y z
N MET A 1 -5.62 -23.66 -7.95
CA MET A 1 -6.57 -22.61 -7.55
C MET A 1 -6.04 -21.86 -6.34
N ILE A 2 -5.96 -20.53 -6.43
CA ILE A 2 -5.49 -19.72 -5.30
C ILE A 2 -6.63 -19.51 -4.32
N LYS A 3 -6.43 -19.92 -3.08
CA LYS A 3 -7.41 -19.72 -2.03
C LYS A 3 -7.29 -18.31 -1.48
N LEU A 4 -8.40 -17.57 -1.47
CA LEU A 4 -8.43 -16.22 -0.92
C LEU A 4 -8.56 -16.29 0.61
N ASP A 5 -7.48 -15.99 1.30
CA ASP A 5 -7.40 -16.04 2.76
C ASP A 5 -6.93 -14.68 3.28
N LYS A 6 -7.88 -13.91 3.82
CA LYS A 6 -7.62 -12.57 4.31
C LYS A 6 -6.52 -12.55 5.37
N LYS A 7 -6.57 -13.48 6.32
CA LYS A 7 -5.56 -13.53 7.40
C LYS A 7 -4.15 -13.73 6.86
N LYS A 8 -3.99 -14.63 5.90
CA LYS A 8 -2.70 -14.88 5.27
C LYS A 8 -2.20 -13.66 4.51
N ILE A 9 -3.08 -13.01 3.78
CA ILE A 9 -2.72 -11.83 2.99
C ILE A 9 -2.32 -10.68 3.89
N ILE A 10 -3.09 -10.40 4.94
CA ILE A 10 -2.75 -9.35 5.89
C ILE A 10 -1.42 -9.66 6.58
N LYS A 11 -1.21 -10.91 6.99
CA LYS A 11 0.06 -11.31 7.59
C LYS A 11 1.23 -11.07 6.63
N GLN A 12 1.05 -11.39 5.35
CA GLN A 12 2.08 -11.16 4.34
C GLN A 12 2.39 -9.66 4.20
N TYR A 13 1.36 -8.80 4.16
CA TYR A 13 1.58 -7.36 4.11
C TYR A 13 2.31 -6.85 5.34
N GLU A 14 1.95 -7.34 6.54
CA GLU A 14 2.63 -6.90 7.76
C GLU A 14 4.09 -7.33 7.80
N GLU A 15 4.36 -8.57 7.40
CA GLU A 15 5.74 -9.08 7.35
C GLU A 15 6.57 -8.36 6.28
N SER A 16 6.03 -8.23 5.07
CA SER A 16 6.71 -7.52 3.99
C SER A 16 6.88 -6.04 4.31
N GLY A 17 5.87 -5.43 4.92
CA GLY A 17 5.94 -4.03 5.33
C GLY A 17 7.05 -3.77 6.33
N LYS A 18 7.23 -4.67 7.28
CA LYS A 18 8.31 -4.57 8.26
C LYS A 18 9.68 -4.69 7.59
N ILE A 19 9.82 -5.68 6.70
CA ILE A 19 11.07 -5.89 5.96
C ILE A 19 11.37 -4.68 5.08
N MET A 20 10.37 -4.15 4.38
CA MET A 20 10.55 -2.98 3.51
C MET A 20 10.93 -1.74 4.30
N TYR A 21 10.30 -1.53 5.45
CA TYR A 21 10.62 -0.40 6.33
C TYR A 21 12.09 -0.48 6.78
N ASP A 22 12.50 -1.64 7.27
CA ASP A 22 13.88 -1.85 7.74
C ASP A 22 14.88 -1.73 6.60
N SER A 23 14.57 -2.33 5.44
CA SER A 23 15.45 -2.32 4.28
C SER A 23 15.65 -0.92 3.72
N CYS A 24 14.60 -0.11 3.75
CA CYS A 24 14.66 1.29 3.34
C CYS A 24 15.64 2.07 4.22
N HIS A 25 15.59 1.84 5.53
CA HIS A 25 16.48 2.52 6.48
C HIS A 25 17.92 2.02 6.39
N ASN A 26 18.11 0.75 6.01
CA ASN A 26 19.44 0.12 5.89
C ASN A 26 20.07 0.32 4.52
N GLY A 27 19.32 0.84 3.55
CA GLY A 27 19.80 0.98 2.19
C GLY A 27 19.84 -0.32 1.40
N ASP A 28 19.19 -1.38 1.88
CA ASP A 28 19.13 -2.67 1.17
C ASP A 28 17.96 -2.65 0.18
N TRP A 29 18.16 -1.99 -0.94
CA TRP A 29 17.13 -1.78 -1.94
C TRP A 29 16.75 -3.06 -2.70
N LYS A 30 17.66 -4.03 -2.81
CA LYS A 30 17.34 -5.32 -3.44
C LYS A 30 16.29 -6.07 -2.63
N LYS A 31 16.46 -6.09 -1.31
CA LYS A 31 15.51 -6.74 -0.41
C LYS A 31 14.17 -6.01 -0.40
N HIS A 32 14.21 -4.68 -0.37
CA HIS A 32 13.03 -3.83 -0.45
C HIS A 32 12.22 -4.15 -1.71
N ASP A 33 12.88 -4.18 -2.87
CA ASP A 33 12.22 -4.41 -4.15
C ASP A 33 11.65 -5.81 -4.26
N ARG A 34 12.34 -6.80 -3.69
CA ARG A 34 11.86 -8.19 -3.68
C ARG A 34 10.55 -8.31 -2.93
N GLU A 35 10.47 -7.69 -1.75
CA GLU A 35 9.23 -7.68 -0.97
C GLU A 35 8.14 -6.92 -1.71
N GLY A 36 8.48 -5.80 -2.34
CA GLY A 36 7.54 -5.03 -3.14
C GLY A 36 6.93 -5.85 -4.26
N THR A 37 7.73 -6.69 -4.93
CA THR A 37 7.24 -7.57 -5.98
C THR A 37 6.21 -8.58 -5.46
N LYS A 38 6.44 -9.13 -4.27
CA LYS A 38 5.46 -10.04 -3.64
C LYS A 38 4.13 -9.35 -3.46
N LEU A 39 4.16 -8.08 -3.00
CA LEU A 39 2.93 -7.33 -2.75
C LEU A 39 2.21 -6.93 -4.04
N VAL A 40 2.96 -6.63 -5.10
CA VAL A 40 2.36 -6.37 -6.42
C VAL A 40 1.59 -7.60 -6.91
N ASN A 41 2.14 -8.79 -6.71
CA ASN A 41 1.46 -10.02 -7.10
C ASN A 41 0.14 -10.20 -6.35
N ILE A 42 0.08 -9.80 -5.08
CA ILE A 42 -1.16 -9.81 -4.31
C ILE A 42 -2.13 -8.77 -4.86
N PHE A 43 -1.63 -7.58 -5.20
CA PHE A 43 -2.49 -6.53 -5.77
C PHE A 43 -3.16 -7.00 -7.07
N LYS A 44 -2.47 -7.77 -7.90
CA LYS A 44 -3.07 -8.34 -9.12
C LYS A 44 -4.25 -9.25 -8.79
N ILE A 45 -4.18 -9.98 -7.67
CA ILE A 45 -5.30 -10.78 -7.18
C ILE A 45 -6.45 -9.87 -6.77
N PHE A 46 -6.15 -8.76 -6.10
CA PHE A 46 -7.15 -7.77 -5.68
C PHE A 46 -7.91 -7.20 -6.87
N GLU A 47 -7.22 -6.92 -7.97
CA GLU A 47 -7.87 -6.38 -9.16
C GLU A 47 -8.95 -7.30 -9.73
N LYS A 48 -8.81 -8.60 -9.51
CA LYS A 48 -9.76 -9.60 -9.99
C LYS A 48 -10.81 -9.97 -8.95
N ASN A 49 -10.67 -9.50 -7.71
CA ASN A 49 -11.54 -9.88 -6.60
C ASN A 49 -11.79 -8.65 -5.72
N LEU A 50 -12.53 -7.68 -6.25
CA LEU A 50 -12.67 -6.36 -5.63
C LEU A 50 -13.30 -6.38 -4.23
N ASP A 51 -14.33 -7.20 -4.02
CA ASP A 51 -14.97 -7.26 -2.69
C ASP A 51 -14.00 -7.79 -1.65
N PHE A 52 -13.26 -8.84 -2.00
CA PHE A 52 -12.23 -9.40 -1.13
C PHE A 52 -11.12 -8.38 -0.89
N ALA A 53 -10.71 -7.67 -1.94
CA ALA A 53 -9.69 -6.64 -1.85
C ALA A 53 -10.07 -5.57 -0.82
N MET A 54 -11.32 -5.11 -0.85
CA MET A 54 -11.77 -4.06 0.06
C MET A 54 -11.77 -4.52 1.52
N GLU A 55 -12.09 -5.79 1.78
CA GLU A 55 -11.98 -6.33 3.13
C GLU A 55 -10.53 -6.29 3.65
N CYS A 56 -9.58 -6.64 2.79
CA CYS A 56 -8.16 -6.61 3.14
C CYS A 56 -7.67 -5.16 3.32
N ILE A 57 -8.04 -4.29 2.39
CA ILE A 57 -7.61 -2.89 2.41
C ILE A 57 -8.11 -2.17 3.66
N GLU A 58 -9.33 -2.47 4.09
CA GLU A 58 -9.88 -1.89 5.32
C GLU A 58 -8.98 -2.19 6.52
N GLU A 59 -8.49 -3.44 6.62
CA GLU A 59 -7.53 -3.82 7.65
C GLU A 59 -6.18 -3.11 7.48
N MET A 60 -5.71 -3.02 6.24
CA MET A 60 -4.43 -2.37 5.94
C MET A 60 -4.42 -0.90 6.35
N LEU A 61 -5.55 -0.21 6.18
CA LEU A 61 -5.66 1.20 6.58
C LEU A 61 -5.56 1.41 8.08
N LYS A 62 -5.79 0.36 8.87
CA LYS A 62 -5.70 0.40 10.34
C LYS A 62 -4.33 -0.06 10.85
N SER A 63 -3.43 -0.48 9.97
CA SER A 63 -2.12 -1.00 10.37
C SER A 63 -1.28 0.09 11.05
N GLU A 64 -0.50 -0.31 12.03
CA GLU A 64 0.49 0.56 12.66
C GLU A 64 1.73 0.74 11.77
N ASN A 65 1.92 -0.16 10.80
CA ASN A 65 3.05 -0.08 9.87
C ASN A 65 2.73 0.90 8.75
N VAL A 66 3.55 1.95 8.61
CA VAL A 66 3.32 2.99 7.60
C VAL A 66 3.37 2.46 6.18
N VAL A 67 4.20 1.43 5.91
CA VAL A 67 4.27 0.82 4.58
C VAL A 67 2.93 0.19 4.22
N VAL A 68 2.35 -0.58 5.15
CA VAL A 68 1.06 -1.26 4.94
C VAL A 68 -0.05 -0.22 4.75
N ARG A 69 -0.11 0.80 5.60
CA ARG A 69 -1.11 1.86 5.49
C ARG A 69 -1.01 2.60 4.16
N THR A 70 0.21 2.94 3.74
CA THR A 70 0.44 3.63 2.47
C THR A 70 -0.03 2.78 1.30
N LYS A 71 0.27 1.49 1.32
CA LYS A 71 -0.18 0.56 0.27
C LYS A 71 -1.70 0.48 0.23
N GLY A 72 -2.35 0.29 1.38
CA GLY A 72 -3.81 0.24 1.46
C GLY A 72 -4.45 1.50 0.91
N ALA A 73 -3.92 2.65 1.28
CA ALA A 73 -4.43 3.94 0.83
C ALA A 73 -4.26 4.12 -0.67
N ALA A 74 -3.08 3.78 -1.21
CA ALA A 74 -2.82 3.86 -2.65
C ALA A 74 -3.76 2.93 -3.43
N TYR A 75 -4.02 1.74 -2.90
CA TYR A 75 -4.92 0.78 -3.54
C TYR A 75 -6.36 1.31 -3.62
N CYS A 76 -6.83 2.07 -2.62
CA CYS A 76 -8.14 2.71 -2.69
C CYS A 76 -8.22 3.61 -3.91
N LEU A 77 -7.18 4.39 -4.17
CA LEU A 77 -7.13 5.27 -5.33
C LEU A 77 -7.03 4.48 -6.63
N ALA A 78 -6.15 3.49 -6.67
CA ALA A 78 -5.92 2.68 -7.86
C ALA A 78 -7.17 1.90 -8.29
N LEU A 79 -7.88 1.34 -7.32
CA LEU A 79 -9.10 0.56 -7.57
C LEU A 79 -10.35 1.44 -7.66
N LYS A 80 -10.22 2.73 -7.36
CA LYS A 80 -11.33 3.70 -7.35
C LYS A 80 -12.45 3.26 -6.40
N ARG A 81 -12.06 2.72 -5.26
CA ARG A 81 -12.96 2.28 -4.20
C ARG A 81 -12.55 2.94 -2.90
N ASN A 82 -13.52 3.46 -2.16
CA ASN A 82 -13.26 4.10 -0.87
C ASN A 82 -12.20 5.21 -0.99
N VAL A 83 -12.27 5.98 -2.07
CA VAL A 83 -11.25 6.96 -2.47
C VAL A 83 -10.99 7.99 -1.36
N GLU A 84 -12.05 8.48 -0.71
CA GLU A 84 -11.89 9.51 0.33
C GLU A 84 -11.09 8.99 1.53
N ALA A 85 -11.29 7.74 1.93
CA ALA A 85 -10.51 7.14 3.01
C ALA A 85 -9.04 7.00 2.62
N GLY A 86 -8.76 6.60 1.38
CA GLY A 86 -7.40 6.50 0.85
C GLY A 86 -6.71 7.86 0.83
N LYS A 87 -7.39 8.89 0.32
CA LYS A 87 -6.86 10.25 0.27
C LYS A 87 -6.54 10.76 1.67
N ARG A 88 -7.45 10.56 2.61
CA ARG A 88 -7.26 11.02 4.00
C ARG A 88 -6.04 10.35 4.63
N ALA A 89 -5.89 9.04 4.45
CA ALA A 89 -4.76 8.31 4.98
C ALA A 89 -3.43 8.83 4.40
N LEU A 90 -3.39 9.07 3.09
CA LEU A 90 -2.19 9.60 2.44
C LEU A 90 -1.89 11.03 2.91
N GLU A 91 -2.91 11.85 3.11
CA GLU A 91 -2.73 13.20 3.62
C GLU A 91 -2.12 13.18 5.02
N GLU A 92 -2.61 12.31 5.90
CA GLU A 92 -2.07 12.16 7.25
C GLU A 92 -0.60 11.74 7.21
N ILE A 93 -0.25 10.76 6.37
CA ILE A 93 1.11 10.28 6.25
C ILE A 93 2.02 11.38 5.68
N SER A 94 1.53 12.14 4.70
CA SER A 94 2.31 13.21 4.06
C SER A 94 2.62 14.37 5.01
N GLN A 95 1.88 14.50 6.09
CA GLN A 95 2.06 15.58 7.05
C GLN A 95 2.91 15.20 8.26
N ASP A 96 3.33 13.96 8.37
CA ASP A 96 4.10 13.49 9.53
C ASP A 96 5.57 13.30 9.16
N PRO A 97 6.47 14.24 9.60
CA PRO A 97 7.89 14.16 9.26
C PRO A 97 8.57 12.88 9.77
N SER A 98 8.02 12.22 10.79
CA SER A 98 8.62 11.02 11.35
C SER A 98 8.63 9.84 10.36
N TYR A 99 7.78 9.89 9.33
CA TYR A 99 7.71 8.82 8.34
C TYR A 99 8.79 8.90 7.25
N GLY A 100 9.57 9.99 7.20
CA GLY A 100 10.70 10.08 6.28
C GLY A 100 10.29 9.92 4.82
N VAL A 101 10.89 8.94 4.14
CA VAL A 101 10.64 8.71 2.71
C VAL A 101 9.17 8.37 2.42
N TYR A 102 8.48 7.75 3.36
CA TYR A 102 7.07 7.40 3.16
C TYR A 102 6.17 8.63 3.15
N ARG A 103 6.56 9.68 3.87
CA ARG A 103 5.88 10.97 3.79
C ARG A 103 5.95 11.53 2.37
N VAL A 104 7.14 11.48 1.78
CA VAL A 104 7.34 11.95 0.40
C VAL A 104 6.56 11.08 -0.59
N ASN A 105 6.59 9.77 -0.41
CA ASN A 105 5.84 8.85 -1.27
C ASN A 105 4.34 9.13 -1.22
N ALA A 106 3.79 9.39 -0.04
CA ALA A 106 2.37 9.71 0.10
C ALA A 106 2.02 11.01 -0.62
N GLU A 107 2.86 12.03 -0.47
CA GLU A 107 2.69 13.32 -1.14
C GLU A 107 2.71 13.14 -2.67
N MET A 108 3.68 12.39 -3.19
CA MET A 108 3.80 12.12 -4.62
C MET A 108 2.60 11.35 -5.16
N THR A 109 2.14 10.36 -4.40
CA THR A 109 0.97 9.56 -4.78
C THR A 109 -0.27 10.43 -4.92
N LEU A 110 -0.49 11.32 -3.95
CA LEU A 110 -1.61 12.27 -4.00
C LEU A 110 -1.51 13.21 -5.20
N LYS A 111 -0.30 13.68 -5.49
CA LYS A 111 -0.06 14.55 -6.63
C LYS A 111 -0.42 13.88 -7.95
N VAL A 112 0.06 12.65 -8.15
CA VAL A 112 -0.24 11.87 -9.36
C VAL A 112 -1.74 11.65 -9.50
N TRP A 113 -2.40 11.31 -8.41
CA TRP A 113 -3.85 11.12 -8.41
C TRP A 113 -4.59 12.41 -8.82
N LYS A 114 -4.21 13.53 -8.23
CA LYS A 114 -4.87 14.82 -8.52
C LYS A 114 -4.67 15.27 -9.96
N GLU A 115 -3.48 15.02 -10.50
CA GLU A 115 -3.15 15.42 -11.88
C GLU A 115 -3.80 14.52 -12.93
N ASN A 116 -3.87 13.21 -12.69
CA ASN A 116 -4.27 12.23 -13.70
C ASN A 116 -5.66 11.64 -13.49
N GLY A 117 -6.22 11.75 -12.30
CA GLY A 117 -7.50 11.14 -11.98
C GLY A 117 -7.45 9.62 -11.86
N GLU A 118 -6.25 9.05 -11.92
CA GLU A 118 -6.03 7.61 -11.79
C GLU A 118 -4.65 7.33 -11.23
N LEU A 119 -4.45 6.12 -10.72
CA LEU A 119 -3.18 5.72 -10.13
C LEU A 119 -2.87 4.28 -10.55
N HIS A 120 -1.65 4.05 -11.00
CA HIS A 120 -1.15 2.72 -11.36
C HIS A 120 -0.19 2.21 -10.29
N ILE A 121 -0.41 0.99 -9.81
CA ILE A 121 0.43 0.38 -8.78
C ILE A 121 1.63 -0.32 -9.44
N TYR A 122 1.45 -0.80 -10.66
CA TYR A 122 2.51 -1.48 -11.41
C TYR A 122 2.32 -1.19 -12.90
N ARG A 123 3.29 -1.61 -13.68
CA ARG A 123 3.23 -1.47 -15.14
C ARG A 123 3.15 -2.81 -15.82
#